data_aa8ff1d3e70f91561300f8118415867f
#
_entry.id   aa8ff1d3e70f91561300f8118415867f
#
_cell.length_a   1.000
_cell.length_b   1.000
_cell.length_c   1.000
_cell.angle_alpha   90.00
_cell.angle_beta   90.00
_cell.angle_gamma   90.00
#
_symmetry.space_group_name_H-M   'P 1'
#
loop_
_entity.id
_entity.type
_entity.pdbx_description
1 polymer ?
#
loop_
_entity_poly.entity_id
_entity_poly.type
_entity_poly.pdbx_seq_one_letter_code
_entity_poly.pdbx_strand_id
1 'polypeptide(L)'
;HIHDRRQRQMCIRDRSSSHGLFRVPGYVASLQSGKVNGHASPKIKQVSPVILKCDADNGFASTAHELSLPYLADAAKKNGISVLSIRGCYHFAALWPETEYLAKQNLVGFACTAFKPSVAPAGAKEAFFGTNPISMAWPRSNNDPVVFDMATATMAKGEVMIAARDGHILPDGVGLGENGEPSNDPKDILKGVLLPFGGYKGSAISMMVELFAAGLTGDVFSYEAQENDNNDGGPPSGGEFIMALNPEIIADSNWEKHCDEFFQKLLSIDGVRLPGSRRHKNRLEDNYRPINEELLLKVKSYL
;
A
#
# COMPACT_ATOMS: atom_id res chain seq x y z
N HIS A 1 7.34 1.35 -17.34
CA HIS A 1 8.38 2.25 -16.78
C HIS A 1 7.90 3.69 -16.49
N ILE A 2 6.93 4.25 -17.23
CA ILE A 2 6.43 5.62 -17.01
C ILE A 2 5.53 5.68 -15.75
N HIS A 3 4.72 4.67 -15.52
CA HIS A 3 3.78 4.62 -14.38
C HIS A 3 4.51 4.48 -13.04
N ASP A 4 5.53 3.66 -12.98
CA ASP A 4 6.38 3.50 -11.80
C ASP A 4 7.16 4.78 -11.45
N ARG A 5 7.58 5.56 -12.47
CA ARG A 5 8.11 6.92 -12.26
C ARG A 5 7.05 7.85 -11.66
N ARG A 6 5.80 7.81 -12.15
CA ARG A 6 4.71 8.65 -11.63
C ARG A 6 4.38 8.31 -10.18
N GLN A 7 4.25 7.03 -9.82
CA GLN A 7 4.01 6.61 -8.45
C GLN A 7 5.12 7.09 -7.49
N ARG A 8 6.39 6.92 -7.86
CA ARG A 8 7.52 7.39 -7.05
C ARG A 8 7.56 8.90 -6.94
N GLN A 9 7.32 9.62 -8.03
CA GLN A 9 7.21 11.08 -8.01
C GLN A 9 6.06 11.54 -7.10
N MET A 10 4.93 10.85 -7.11
CA MET A 10 3.81 11.13 -6.20
C MET A 10 4.22 10.90 -4.75
N CYS A 11 4.86 9.78 -4.41
CA CYS A 11 5.35 9.53 -3.05
C CYS A 11 6.34 10.59 -2.56
N ILE A 12 7.23 11.07 -3.42
CA ILE A 12 8.16 12.17 -3.09
C ILE A 12 7.40 13.49 -2.85
N ARG A 13 6.47 13.85 -3.74
CA ARG A 13 5.64 15.05 -3.61
C ARG A 13 4.79 15.01 -2.34
N ASP A 14 4.25 13.84 -2.00
CA ASP A 14 3.37 13.63 -0.86
C ASP A 14 4.12 13.50 0.48
N ARG A 15 5.46 13.59 0.44
CA ARG A 15 6.35 13.39 1.60
C ARG A 15 6.21 12.02 2.25
N SER A 16 5.94 10.99 1.44
CA SER A 16 5.97 9.58 1.87
C SER A 16 7.39 9.04 1.71
N SER A 17 8.28 9.40 2.63
CA SER A 17 9.72 9.10 2.54
C SER A 17 10.02 7.61 2.44
N SER A 18 9.21 6.77 3.11
CA SER A 18 9.36 5.31 3.12
C SER A 18 8.98 4.62 1.80
N HIS A 19 8.30 5.30 0.86
CA HIS A 19 7.83 4.75 -0.40
C HIS A 19 8.34 5.50 -1.65
N GLY A 20 9.16 6.56 -1.45
CA GLY A 20 9.78 7.35 -2.52
C GLY A 20 11.15 6.81 -2.95
N LEU A 21 12.16 7.68 -3.00
CA LEU A 21 13.54 7.36 -3.37
C LEU A 21 14.15 6.24 -2.53
N PHE A 22 13.71 6.10 -1.28
CA PHE A 22 14.16 5.05 -0.37
C PHE A 22 14.01 3.63 -0.94
N ARG A 23 13.04 3.40 -1.83
CA ARG A 23 12.79 2.08 -2.43
C ARG A 23 13.59 1.80 -3.69
N VAL A 24 14.23 2.83 -4.31
CA VAL A 24 14.95 2.66 -5.58
C VAL A 24 16.04 1.59 -5.52
N PRO A 25 16.88 1.51 -4.47
CA PRO A 25 17.88 0.44 -4.37
C PRO A 25 17.28 -0.97 -4.43
N GLY A 26 16.15 -1.20 -3.73
CA GLY A 26 15.46 -2.49 -3.77
C GLY A 26 14.88 -2.84 -5.14
N TYR A 27 14.32 -1.86 -5.85
CA TYR A 27 13.85 -2.06 -7.23
C TYR A 27 14.99 -2.47 -8.17
N VAL A 28 16.14 -1.78 -8.06
CA VAL A 28 17.31 -2.09 -8.89
C VAL A 28 17.87 -3.49 -8.56
N ALA A 29 17.99 -3.80 -7.26
CA ALA A 29 18.48 -5.11 -6.82
C ALA A 29 17.58 -6.25 -7.32
N SER A 30 16.25 -6.11 -7.26
CA SER A 30 15.32 -7.12 -7.76
C SER A 30 15.40 -7.33 -9.28
N LEU A 31 15.65 -6.27 -10.03
CA LEU A 31 15.89 -6.39 -11.47
C LEU A 31 17.22 -7.07 -11.76
N GLN A 32 18.29 -6.70 -11.06
CA GLN A 32 19.63 -7.26 -11.25
C GLN A 32 19.72 -8.74 -10.83
N SER A 33 18.98 -9.15 -9.80
CA SER A 33 18.91 -10.54 -9.35
C SER A 33 18.10 -11.44 -10.30
N GLY A 34 17.36 -10.85 -11.25
CA GLY A 34 16.46 -11.58 -12.14
C GLY A 34 15.16 -12.06 -11.50
N LYS A 35 14.90 -11.68 -10.22
CA LYS A 35 13.68 -12.03 -9.52
C LYS A 35 12.44 -11.39 -10.17
N VAL A 36 12.58 -10.16 -10.63
CA VAL A 36 11.51 -9.41 -11.28
C VAL A 36 11.70 -9.41 -12.79
N ASN A 37 10.63 -9.71 -13.52
CA ASN A 37 10.62 -9.61 -14.98
C ASN A 37 10.58 -8.13 -15.40
N GLY A 38 11.72 -7.57 -15.80
CA GLY A 38 11.83 -6.18 -16.27
C GLY A 38 11.12 -5.89 -17.60
N HIS A 39 10.73 -6.94 -18.33
CA HIS A 39 9.99 -6.89 -19.60
C HIS A 39 8.57 -7.45 -19.47
N ALA A 40 8.03 -7.48 -18.24
CA ALA A 40 6.72 -8.04 -17.97
C ALA A 40 5.63 -7.45 -18.88
N SER A 41 4.80 -8.34 -19.39
CA SER A 41 3.62 -8.04 -20.21
C SER A 41 2.37 -8.59 -19.51
N PRO A 42 1.80 -7.86 -18.57
CA PRO A 42 0.64 -8.31 -17.81
C PRO A 42 -0.54 -8.69 -18.71
N LYS A 43 -1.30 -9.67 -18.27
CA LYS A 43 -2.49 -10.16 -19.00
C LYS A 43 -3.72 -10.05 -18.13
N ILE A 44 -4.76 -9.42 -18.66
CA ILE A 44 -6.05 -9.29 -18.01
C ILE A 44 -7.07 -10.24 -18.62
N LYS A 45 -7.90 -10.83 -17.76
CA LYS A 45 -9.04 -11.67 -18.15
C LYS A 45 -10.25 -11.27 -17.32
N GLN A 46 -11.33 -10.88 -18.01
CA GLN A 46 -12.62 -10.71 -17.36
C GLN A 46 -13.30 -12.08 -17.28
N VAL A 47 -13.54 -12.57 -16.04
CA VAL A 47 -14.12 -13.90 -15.79
C VAL A 47 -15.61 -13.83 -15.48
N SER A 48 -16.12 -12.66 -15.13
CA SER A 48 -17.56 -12.33 -15.03
C SER A 48 -17.73 -10.82 -15.30
N PRO A 49 -18.96 -10.30 -15.41
CA PRO A 49 -19.18 -8.87 -15.59
C PRO A 49 -18.52 -7.97 -14.55
N VAL A 50 -18.26 -8.51 -13.35
CA VAL A 50 -17.73 -7.77 -12.19
C VAL A 50 -16.40 -8.30 -11.66
N ILE A 51 -15.84 -9.38 -12.22
CA ILE A 51 -14.59 -9.98 -11.75
C ILE A 51 -13.55 -9.99 -12.85
N LEU A 52 -12.42 -9.38 -12.54
CA LEU A 52 -11.24 -9.29 -13.38
C LEU A 52 -10.07 -10.03 -12.71
N LYS A 53 -9.31 -10.77 -13.48
CA LYS A 53 -8.04 -11.37 -13.04
C LYS A 53 -6.90 -10.80 -13.89
N CYS A 54 -5.83 -10.41 -13.26
CA CYS A 54 -4.62 -9.94 -13.90
C CYS A 54 -3.44 -10.83 -13.49
N ASP A 55 -2.75 -11.38 -14.46
CA ASP A 55 -1.44 -12.01 -14.27
C ASP A 55 -0.39 -10.93 -14.58
N ALA A 56 0.39 -10.55 -13.58
CA ALA A 56 1.37 -9.48 -13.70
C ALA A 56 2.68 -9.92 -14.36
N ASP A 57 2.79 -11.18 -14.78
CA ASP A 57 3.95 -11.74 -15.47
C ASP A 57 5.26 -11.57 -14.67
N ASN A 58 5.18 -11.72 -13.35
CA ASN A 58 6.28 -11.48 -12.41
C ASN A 58 6.92 -10.07 -12.53
N GLY A 59 6.16 -9.09 -12.98
CA GLY A 59 6.59 -7.70 -13.07
C GLY A 59 6.29 -6.88 -11.82
N PHE A 60 6.68 -5.62 -11.83
CA PHE A 60 6.24 -4.69 -10.79
C PHE A 60 4.75 -4.38 -10.92
N ALA A 61 4.05 -4.30 -9.79
CA ALA A 61 2.61 -4.10 -9.71
C ALA A 61 2.11 -2.88 -10.52
N SER A 62 2.90 -1.81 -10.60
CA SER A 62 2.55 -0.59 -11.35
C SER A 62 2.24 -0.84 -12.83
N THR A 63 2.89 -1.82 -13.48
CA THR A 63 2.62 -2.18 -14.88
C THR A 63 1.26 -2.89 -15.01
N ALA A 64 0.94 -3.77 -14.05
CA ALA A 64 -0.37 -4.41 -13.99
C ALA A 64 -1.50 -3.41 -13.70
N HIS A 65 -1.26 -2.42 -12.83
CA HIS A 65 -2.22 -1.35 -12.53
C HIS A 65 -2.53 -0.49 -13.77
N GLU A 66 -1.50 -0.09 -14.52
CA GLU A 66 -1.69 0.71 -15.74
C GLU A 66 -2.62 0.02 -16.73
N LEU A 67 -2.46 -1.29 -16.89
CA LEU A 67 -3.32 -2.09 -17.76
C LEU A 67 -4.72 -2.28 -17.17
N SER A 68 -4.84 -2.64 -15.90
CA SER A 68 -6.06 -3.26 -15.35
C SER A 68 -7.03 -2.31 -14.66
N LEU A 69 -6.54 -1.20 -14.07
CA LEU A 69 -7.41 -0.25 -13.36
C LEU A 69 -8.48 0.40 -14.25
N PRO A 70 -8.23 0.74 -15.53
CA PRO A 70 -9.30 1.23 -16.41
C PRO A 70 -10.44 0.23 -16.57
N TYR A 71 -10.13 -1.06 -16.78
CA TYR A 71 -11.15 -2.10 -16.92
C TYR A 71 -11.93 -2.31 -15.61
N LEU A 72 -11.26 -2.24 -14.47
CA LEU A 72 -11.90 -2.31 -13.15
C LEU A 72 -12.90 -1.16 -12.97
N ALA A 73 -12.48 0.07 -13.29
CA ALA A 73 -13.33 1.25 -13.20
C ALA A 73 -14.55 1.15 -14.11
N ASP A 74 -14.35 0.75 -15.36
CA ASP A 74 -15.45 0.62 -16.34
C ASP A 74 -16.47 -0.46 -15.93
N ALA A 75 -15.97 -1.60 -15.41
CA ALA A 75 -16.82 -2.65 -14.90
C ALA A 75 -17.64 -2.19 -13.68
N ALA A 76 -17.04 -1.44 -12.75
CA ALA A 76 -17.73 -0.87 -11.59
C ALA A 76 -18.78 0.17 -11.99
N LYS A 77 -18.45 1.07 -12.93
CA LYS A 77 -19.40 2.07 -13.46
C LYS A 77 -20.63 1.42 -14.08
N LYS A 78 -20.46 0.28 -14.74
CA LYS A 78 -21.54 -0.44 -15.42
C LYS A 78 -22.39 -1.28 -14.48
N ASN A 79 -21.77 -1.92 -13.47
CA ASN A 79 -22.42 -2.98 -12.70
C ASN A 79 -22.59 -2.62 -11.20
N GLY A 80 -22.15 -1.43 -10.76
CA GLY A 80 -22.20 -0.98 -9.38
C GLY A 80 -21.01 -1.44 -8.54
N ILE A 81 -20.40 -2.57 -8.85
CA ILE A 81 -19.24 -3.15 -8.16
C ILE A 81 -18.34 -3.87 -9.16
N SER A 82 -17.05 -3.86 -8.90
CA SER A 82 -16.11 -4.76 -9.57
C SER A 82 -14.94 -5.09 -8.67
N VAL A 83 -14.30 -6.23 -8.95
CA VAL A 83 -13.14 -6.76 -8.22
C VAL A 83 -12.05 -7.10 -9.23
N LEU A 84 -10.82 -6.75 -8.88
CA LEU A 84 -9.60 -7.10 -9.59
C LEU A 84 -8.72 -7.93 -8.66
N SER A 85 -8.38 -9.13 -9.10
CA SER A 85 -7.40 -10.02 -8.49
C SER A 85 -6.13 -9.96 -9.32
N ILE A 86 -5.05 -9.43 -8.78
CA ILE A 86 -3.71 -9.42 -9.40
C ILE A 86 -2.87 -10.49 -8.73
N ARG A 87 -2.14 -11.25 -9.52
CA ARG A 87 -1.17 -12.26 -9.05
C ARG A 87 0.17 -12.13 -9.76
N GLY A 88 1.20 -12.75 -9.17
CA GLY A 88 2.55 -12.75 -9.72
C GLY A 88 3.11 -11.34 -9.87
N CYS A 89 2.85 -10.47 -8.89
CA CYS A 89 3.34 -9.10 -8.91
C CYS A 89 4.29 -8.81 -7.74
N TYR A 90 5.16 -7.85 -7.97
CA TYR A 90 6.07 -7.33 -6.96
C TYR A 90 5.64 -5.91 -6.59
N HIS A 91 5.01 -5.78 -5.42
CA HIS A 91 4.48 -4.50 -4.93
C HIS A 91 5.40 -3.90 -3.87
N PHE A 92 5.95 -2.72 -4.13
CA PHE A 92 6.88 -2.03 -3.23
C PHE A 92 6.51 -0.56 -3.02
N ALA A 93 5.31 -0.18 -3.38
CA ALA A 93 4.80 1.18 -3.30
C ALA A 93 3.71 1.30 -2.22
N ALA A 94 3.19 2.51 -2.04
CA ALA A 94 1.98 2.75 -1.29
C ALA A 94 0.75 2.30 -2.10
N LEU A 95 -0.36 1.97 -1.44
CA LEU A 95 -1.62 1.54 -2.07
C LEU A 95 -2.57 2.68 -2.43
N TRP A 96 -2.33 3.89 -1.90
CA TRP A 96 -3.22 5.01 -2.15
C TRP A 96 -3.31 5.45 -3.64
N PRO A 97 -2.30 5.24 -4.52
CA PRO A 97 -2.42 5.60 -5.93
C PRO A 97 -3.55 4.88 -6.64
N GLU A 98 -3.72 3.57 -6.38
CA GLU A 98 -4.74 2.71 -6.98
C GLU A 98 -6.14 3.13 -6.53
N THR A 99 -6.33 3.33 -5.25
CA THR A 99 -7.62 3.74 -4.69
C THR A 99 -7.97 5.19 -5.04
N GLU A 100 -6.99 6.09 -5.04
CA GLU A 100 -7.19 7.48 -5.46
C GLU A 100 -7.52 7.58 -6.96
N TYR A 101 -6.92 6.71 -7.81
CA TYR A 101 -7.30 6.62 -9.22
C TYR A 101 -8.80 6.32 -9.37
N LEU A 102 -9.32 5.36 -8.61
CA LEU A 102 -10.75 5.02 -8.62
C LEU A 102 -11.61 6.18 -8.11
N ALA A 103 -11.20 6.83 -7.02
CA ALA A 103 -11.95 7.96 -6.47
C ALA A 103 -12.01 9.15 -7.43
N LYS A 104 -10.97 9.39 -8.24
CA LYS A 104 -10.99 10.37 -9.33
C LYS A 104 -11.90 9.99 -10.49
N GLN A 105 -12.37 8.75 -10.52
CA GLN A 105 -13.39 8.24 -11.45
C GLN A 105 -14.80 8.22 -10.84
N ASN A 106 -15.01 8.89 -9.69
CA ASN A 106 -16.24 8.88 -8.88
C ASN A 106 -16.59 7.49 -8.32
N LEU A 107 -15.61 6.64 -8.08
CA LEU A 107 -15.77 5.31 -7.50
C LEU A 107 -15.16 5.26 -6.10
N VAL A 108 -15.76 4.50 -5.20
CA VAL A 108 -15.09 4.13 -3.94
C VAL A 108 -14.08 3.04 -4.27
N GLY A 109 -12.82 3.27 -3.92
CA GLY A 109 -11.74 2.30 -4.11
C GLY A 109 -11.31 1.65 -2.80
N PHE A 110 -11.06 0.35 -2.81
CA PHE A 110 -10.40 -0.39 -1.75
C PHE A 110 -9.28 -1.22 -2.35
N ALA A 111 -8.12 -1.28 -1.69
CA ALA A 111 -6.99 -2.12 -2.08
C ALA A 111 -6.29 -2.70 -0.86
N CYS A 112 -5.76 -3.92 -1.00
CA CYS A 112 -4.89 -4.53 -0.01
C CYS A 112 -3.89 -5.48 -0.67
N THR A 113 -2.72 -5.61 -0.05
CA THR A 113 -1.67 -6.55 -0.45
C THR A 113 -0.98 -7.11 0.79
N ALA A 114 -0.51 -8.35 0.70
CA ALA A 114 0.32 -8.95 1.73
C ALA A 114 1.81 -8.66 1.48
N PHE A 115 2.62 -8.81 2.52
CA PHE A 115 4.07 -8.66 2.44
C PHE A 115 4.73 -9.77 3.25
N LYS A 116 6.02 -10.01 3.07
CA LYS A 116 6.72 -11.03 3.86
C LYS A 116 6.65 -10.77 5.37
N PRO A 117 6.70 -11.81 6.23
CA PRO A 117 6.48 -11.69 7.66
C PRO A 117 7.33 -10.62 8.32
N SER A 118 6.71 -9.83 9.15
CA SER A 118 7.34 -8.80 9.96
C SER A 118 6.48 -8.41 11.16
N VAL A 119 5.25 -8.88 11.24
CA VAL A 119 4.27 -8.56 12.29
C VAL A 119 3.87 -9.83 13.01
N ALA A 120 3.96 -9.83 14.33
CA ALA A 120 3.48 -10.94 15.14
C ALA A 120 1.94 -10.91 15.21
N PRO A 121 1.24 -12.05 15.12
CA PRO A 121 -0.15 -12.13 15.53
C PRO A 121 -0.33 -11.68 16.98
N ALA A 122 -1.49 -11.16 17.34
CA ALA A 122 -1.75 -10.71 18.70
C ALA A 122 -1.52 -11.85 19.71
N GLY A 123 -0.67 -11.59 20.69
CA GLY A 123 -0.26 -12.58 21.70
C GLY A 123 0.94 -13.43 21.33
N ALA A 124 1.41 -13.39 20.08
CA ALA A 124 2.63 -14.09 19.64
C ALA A 124 3.86 -13.19 19.75
N LYS A 125 5.05 -13.83 19.72
CA LYS A 125 6.36 -13.18 19.70
C LYS A 125 7.12 -13.44 18.40
N GLU A 126 6.52 -14.15 17.46
CA GLU A 126 7.11 -14.50 16.16
C GLU A 126 6.32 -13.84 15.03
N ALA A 127 7.04 -13.40 14.00
CA ALA A 127 6.42 -12.80 12.82
C ALA A 127 5.67 -13.86 12.01
N PHE A 128 4.44 -13.56 11.61
CA PHE A 128 3.64 -14.40 10.73
C PHE A 128 2.99 -13.59 9.61
N PHE A 129 2.47 -12.42 9.92
CA PHE A 129 1.89 -11.50 8.94
C PHE A 129 2.94 -10.55 8.39
N GLY A 130 2.74 -10.08 7.17
CA GLY A 130 3.38 -8.88 6.66
C GLY A 130 2.85 -7.62 7.37
N THR A 131 3.31 -6.45 6.93
CA THR A 131 2.69 -5.17 7.34
C THR A 131 1.29 -4.99 6.78
N ASN A 132 0.93 -5.81 5.81
CA ASN A 132 -0.41 -6.05 5.27
C ASN A 132 -1.24 -4.77 5.15
N PRO A 133 -0.82 -3.83 4.29
CA PRO A 133 -1.48 -2.54 4.19
C PRO A 133 -2.86 -2.65 3.55
N ILE A 134 -3.72 -1.71 3.96
CA ILE A 134 -5.02 -1.46 3.36
C ILE A 134 -5.11 0.00 2.93
N SER A 135 -5.74 0.24 1.80
CA SER A 135 -6.09 1.59 1.34
C SER A 135 -7.56 1.66 0.97
N MET A 136 -8.17 2.80 1.27
CA MET A 136 -9.50 3.14 0.80
C MET A 136 -9.52 4.59 0.34
N ALA A 137 -10.23 4.85 -0.76
CA ALA A 137 -10.50 6.20 -1.21
C ALA A 137 -12.01 6.39 -1.42
N TRP A 138 -12.51 7.53 -0.94
CA TRP A 138 -13.90 7.97 -1.09
C TRP A 138 -13.94 9.22 -1.99
N PRO A 139 -14.70 9.21 -3.11
CA PRO A 139 -14.82 10.37 -3.99
C PRO A 139 -15.59 11.50 -3.31
N ARG A 140 -15.27 12.75 -3.68
CA ARG A 140 -15.95 13.94 -3.20
C ARG A 140 -16.17 14.91 -4.35
N SER A 141 -17.35 15.48 -4.43
CA SER A 141 -17.67 16.53 -5.43
C SER A 141 -16.82 17.76 -5.20
N ASN A 142 -16.13 18.21 -6.25
CA ASN A 142 -15.32 19.44 -6.26
C ASN A 142 -14.23 19.53 -5.18
N ASN A 143 -13.86 18.41 -4.55
CA ASN A 143 -12.85 18.34 -3.52
C ASN A 143 -11.90 17.15 -3.77
N ASP A 144 -10.74 17.20 -3.13
CA ASP A 144 -9.86 16.04 -3.08
C ASP A 144 -10.55 14.86 -2.37
N PRO A 145 -10.37 13.61 -2.85
CA PRO A 145 -10.96 12.45 -2.23
C PRO A 145 -10.44 12.25 -0.79
N VAL A 146 -11.28 11.66 0.06
CA VAL A 146 -10.79 11.14 1.35
C VAL A 146 -10.03 9.87 1.06
N VAL A 147 -8.76 9.81 1.46
CA VAL A 147 -7.90 8.64 1.19
C VAL A 147 -7.09 8.28 2.41
N PHE A 148 -7.26 7.07 2.92
CA PHE A 148 -6.32 6.50 3.85
C PHE A 148 -5.55 5.33 3.21
N ASP A 149 -4.32 5.16 3.65
CA ASP A 149 -3.42 4.08 3.29
C ASP A 149 -2.55 3.83 4.52
N MET A 150 -2.66 2.66 5.08
CA MET A 150 -2.01 2.35 6.35
C MET A 150 -1.65 0.86 6.44
N ALA A 151 -0.53 0.58 7.10
CA ALA A 151 -0.20 -0.77 7.53
C ALA A 151 -1.20 -1.26 8.59
N THR A 152 -1.38 -2.56 8.70
CA THR A 152 -2.08 -3.19 9.83
C THR A 152 -1.16 -3.40 11.04
N ALA A 153 0.13 -3.11 10.89
CA ALA A 153 1.08 -2.93 11.98
C ALA A 153 0.91 -1.56 12.66
N THR A 154 1.38 -1.42 13.88
CA THR A 154 1.40 -0.13 14.63
C THR A 154 2.16 0.94 13.86
N MET A 155 3.23 0.54 13.15
CA MET A 155 4.04 1.41 12.30
C MET A 155 4.45 0.68 11.03
N ALA A 156 4.58 1.40 9.92
CA ALA A 156 5.10 0.83 8.69
C ALA A 156 6.58 0.43 8.84
N LYS A 157 6.96 -0.77 8.39
CA LYS A 157 8.36 -1.26 8.49
C LYS A 157 9.37 -0.29 7.88
N GLY A 158 9.01 0.40 6.79
CA GLY A 158 9.86 1.40 6.17
C GLY A 158 10.11 2.63 7.06
N GLU A 159 9.17 3.01 7.91
CA GLU A 159 9.35 4.10 8.88
C GLU A 159 10.27 3.68 10.02
N VAL A 160 10.16 2.42 10.49
CA VAL A 160 11.09 1.84 11.47
C VAL A 160 12.52 1.78 10.90
N MET A 161 12.67 1.40 9.62
CA MET A 161 13.98 1.40 8.95
C MET A 161 14.58 2.81 8.84
N ILE A 162 13.77 3.82 8.56
CA ILE A 162 14.20 5.22 8.52
C ILE A 162 14.60 5.69 9.92
N ALA A 163 13.82 5.37 10.96
CA ALA A 163 14.17 5.70 12.34
C ALA A 163 15.48 5.05 12.77
N ALA A 164 15.72 3.79 12.39
CA ALA A 164 16.97 3.07 12.65
C ALA A 164 18.17 3.73 11.95
N ARG A 165 18.01 4.17 10.71
CA ARG A 165 19.05 4.91 9.96
C ARG A 165 19.36 6.25 10.61
N ASP A 166 18.33 6.98 11.01
CA ASP A 166 18.44 8.36 11.48
C ASP A 166 18.69 8.43 13.02
N GLY A 167 18.73 7.28 13.72
CA GLY A 167 19.02 7.20 15.14
C GLY A 167 17.87 7.68 16.04
N HIS A 168 16.64 7.60 15.58
CA HIS A 168 15.46 8.02 16.33
C HIS A 168 14.91 6.85 17.16
N ILE A 169 14.47 7.14 18.39
CA ILE A 169 13.75 6.18 19.23
C ILE A 169 12.26 6.17 18.81
N LEU A 170 11.67 4.98 18.87
CA LEU A 170 10.26 4.79 18.53
C LEU A 170 9.36 4.91 19.77
N PRO A 171 8.06 5.20 19.60
CA PRO A 171 7.09 5.09 20.68
C PRO A 171 7.01 3.66 21.23
N ASP A 172 6.56 3.53 22.48
CA ASP A 172 6.26 2.23 23.07
C ASP A 172 5.15 1.50 22.29
N GLY A 173 5.20 0.17 22.29
CA GLY A 173 4.17 -0.67 21.67
C GLY A 173 4.30 -0.81 20.15
N VAL A 174 5.39 -0.35 19.52
CA VAL A 174 5.65 -0.55 18.09
C VAL A 174 6.09 -1.97 17.79
N GLY A 175 6.91 -2.56 18.66
CA GLY A 175 7.46 -3.89 18.40
C GLY A 175 8.07 -4.55 19.63
N LEU A 176 8.52 -5.78 19.40
CA LEU A 176 9.35 -6.55 20.34
C LEU A 176 10.75 -6.64 19.74
N GLY A 177 11.75 -6.62 20.62
CA GLY A 177 13.15 -6.84 20.26
C GLY A 177 13.46 -8.30 19.93
N GLU A 178 14.70 -8.58 19.61
CA GLU A 178 15.22 -9.93 19.27
C GLU A 178 14.96 -10.97 20.39
N ASN A 179 14.94 -10.51 21.63
CA ASN A 179 14.63 -11.35 22.81
C ASN A 179 13.13 -11.58 23.06
N GLY A 180 12.25 -11.02 22.21
CA GLY A 180 10.80 -11.10 22.35
C GLY A 180 10.21 -10.22 23.47
N GLU A 181 10.97 -9.26 24.00
CA GLU A 181 10.49 -8.28 24.98
C GLU A 181 10.18 -6.93 24.30
N PRO A 182 9.28 -6.11 24.88
CA PRO A 182 8.97 -4.80 24.36
C PRO A 182 10.23 -3.94 24.17
N SER A 183 10.34 -3.31 23.00
CA SER A 183 11.47 -2.45 22.66
C SER A 183 10.98 -1.17 21.98
N ASN A 184 11.74 -0.08 22.15
CA ASN A 184 11.58 1.18 21.42
C ASN A 184 12.84 1.53 20.59
N ASP A 185 13.85 0.66 20.60
CA ASP A 185 14.99 0.75 19.69
C ASP A 185 14.60 0.17 18.31
N PRO A 186 14.56 0.99 17.25
CA PRO A 186 14.21 0.51 15.92
C PRO A 186 15.17 -0.57 15.39
N LYS A 187 16.46 -0.56 15.78
CA LYS A 187 17.42 -1.57 15.34
C LYS A 187 17.15 -2.93 15.99
N ASP A 188 16.70 -2.93 17.24
CA ASP A 188 16.31 -4.13 17.97
C ASP A 188 14.98 -4.68 17.43
N ILE A 189 13.97 -3.83 17.20
CA ILE A 189 12.68 -4.22 16.61
C ILE A 189 12.85 -4.80 15.19
N LEU A 190 13.79 -4.29 14.39
CA LEU A 190 14.07 -4.83 13.06
C LEU A 190 14.65 -6.24 13.06
N LYS A 191 15.26 -6.67 14.16
CA LYS A 191 15.70 -8.05 14.39
C LYS A 191 14.62 -8.93 15.02
N GLY A 192 13.71 -8.30 15.75
CA GLY A 192 12.53 -8.92 16.32
C GLY A 192 11.29 -8.81 15.44
N VAL A 193 10.18 -8.29 16.00
CA VAL A 193 8.89 -8.21 15.29
C VAL A 193 8.17 -6.90 15.56
N LEU A 194 7.38 -6.45 14.60
CA LEU A 194 6.39 -5.40 14.79
C LEU A 194 5.12 -5.96 15.46
N LEU A 195 4.37 -5.08 16.10
CA LEU A 195 3.07 -5.42 16.68
C LEU A 195 1.92 -4.89 15.80
N PRO A 196 0.77 -5.57 15.78
CA PRO A 196 -0.41 -5.10 15.07
C PRO A 196 -1.03 -3.91 15.78
N PHE A 197 -1.56 -2.93 15.04
CA PHE A 197 -2.27 -1.80 15.64
C PHE A 197 -3.49 -2.27 16.44
N GLY A 198 -3.73 -1.69 17.63
CA GLY A 198 -4.88 -2.07 18.45
C GLY A 198 -4.93 -3.56 18.84
N GLY A 199 -3.77 -4.25 18.87
CA GLY A 199 -3.64 -5.62 19.30
C GLY A 199 -4.42 -6.62 18.43
N TYR A 200 -5.36 -7.37 19.01
CA TYR A 200 -6.12 -8.40 18.28
C TYR A 200 -6.97 -7.84 17.12
N LYS A 201 -7.38 -6.56 17.18
CA LYS A 201 -8.16 -5.93 16.08
C LYS A 201 -7.32 -5.79 14.81
N GLY A 202 -6.12 -5.25 14.93
CA GLY A 202 -5.18 -5.16 13.82
C GLY A 202 -4.75 -6.53 13.32
N SER A 203 -4.55 -7.51 14.23
CA SER A 203 -4.24 -8.89 13.86
C SER A 203 -5.36 -9.53 13.02
N ALA A 204 -6.63 -9.30 13.37
CA ALA A 204 -7.77 -9.78 12.58
C ALA A 204 -7.82 -9.15 11.17
N ILE A 205 -7.51 -7.84 11.08
CA ILE A 205 -7.45 -7.16 9.77
C ILE A 205 -6.24 -7.66 8.97
N SER A 206 -5.08 -7.92 9.60
CA SER A 206 -3.93 -8.53 8.92
C SER A 206 -4.29 -9.89 8.31
N MET A 207 -5.02 -10.72 9.05
CA MET A 207 -5.51 -12.02 8.56
C MET A 207 -6.48 -11.82 7.38
N MET A 208 -7.39 -10.86 7.44
CA MET A 208 -8.27 -10.53 6.31
C MET A 208 -7.46 -10.16 5.06
N VAL A 209 -6.40 -9.37 5.22
CA VAL A 209 -5.52 -9.00 4.09
C VAL A 209 -4.84 -10.22 3.50
N GLU A 210 -4.31 -11.16 4.31
CA GLU A 210 -3.75 -12.42 3.82
C GLU A 210 -4.77 -13.18 2.98
N LEU A 211 -6.00 -13.33 3.50
CA LEU A 211 -7.05 -14.07 2.80
C LEU A 211 -7.48 -13.40 1.49
N PHE A 212 -7.47 -12.07 1.42
CA PHE A 212 -7.84 -11.33 0.20
C PHE A 212 -6.67 -11.31 -0.79
N ALA A 213 -5.47 -10.93 -0.33
CA ALA A 213 -4.33 -10.72 -1.21
C ALA A 213 -3.65 -12.02 -1.66
N ALA A 214 -3.77 -13.10 -0.91
CA ALA A 214 -3.24 -14.41 -1.26
C ALA A 214 -4.37 -15.44 -1.53
N GLY A 215 -5.25 -15.67 -0.57
CA GLY A 215 -6.27 -16.69 -0.69
C GLY A 215 -7.22 -16.48 -1.87
N LEU A 216 -7.77 -15.26 -2.07
CA LEU A 216 -8.69 -14.98 -3.19
C LEU A 216 -7.96 -14.78 -4.51
N THR A 217 -6.74 -14.23 -4.50
CA THR A 217 -5.97 -14.03 -5.73
C THR A 217 -5.36 -15.32 -6.25
N GLY A 218 -5.17 -16.32 -5.37
CA GLY A 218 -4.45 -17.56 -5.67
C GLY A 218 -2.94 -17.34 -5.75
N ASP A 219 -2.43 -16.36 -4.99
CA ASP A 219 -1.01 -16.05 -4.86
C ASP A 219 -0.48 -16.51 -3.48
N VAL A 220 0.75 -16.20 -3.15
CA VAL A 220 1.45 -16.65 -1.95
C VAL A 220 1.05 -15.86 -0.70
N PHE A 221 0.90 -16.55 0.43
CA PHE A 221 0.79 -15.95 1.75
C PHE A 221 2.12 -15.37 2.21
N SER A 222 2.10 -14.55 3.24
CA SER A 222 3.30 -13.90 3.75
C SER A 222 4.42 -14.89 4.08
N TYR A 223 4.15 -16.03 4.71
CA TYR A 223 5.15 -17.03 5.03
C TYR A 223 5.75 -17.70 3.79
N GLU A 224 4.91 -18.00 2.76
CA GLU A 224 5.39 -18.54 1.48
C GLU A 224 6.23 -17.51 0.71
N ALA A 225 5.83 -16.21 0.78
CA ALA A 225 6.62 -15.14 0.19
C ALA A 225 8.01 -15.00 0.84
N GLN A 226 8.15 -15.34 2.14
CA GLN A 226 9.44 -15.40 2.84
C GLN A 226 10.29 -16.57 2.38
N GLU A 227 9.68 -17.74 2.19
CA GLU A 227 10.37 -18.95 1.70
C GLU A 227 10.93 -18.76 0.27
N ASN A 228 10.19 -18.00 -0.56
CA ASN A 228 10.55 -17.70 -1.94
C ASN A 228 11.45 -16.46 -2.10
N ASP A 229 11.79 -15.75 -1.02
CA ASP A 229 12.57 -14.52 -1.10
C ASP A 229 14.07 -14.81 -1.25
N ASN A 230 14.71 -14.18 -2.22
CA ASN A 230 16.15 -14.29 -2.46
C ASN A 230 16.99 -13.29 -1.63
N ASN A 231 16.36 -12.56 -0.71
CA ASN A 231 17.01 -11.58 0.18
C ASN A 231 17.78 -10.45 -0.55
N ASP A 232 17.38 -10.09 -1.76
CA ASP A 232 17.97 -8.97 -2.50
C ASP A 232 17.58 -7.59 -1.95
N GLY A 233 16.71 -7.54 -0.95
CA GLY A 233 16.19 -6.31 -0.34
C GLY A 233 15.06 -5.64 -1.12
N GLY A 234 14.62 -6.23 -2.23
CA GLY A 234 13.46 -5.80 -3.00
C GLY A 234 12.13 -6.32 -2.45
N PRO A 235 11.02 -6.08 -3.16
CA PRO A 235 9.71 -6.60 -2.78
C PRO A 235 9.66 -8.12 -2.93
N PRO A 236 8.91 -8.83 -2.10
CA PRO A 236 8.55 -10.21 -2.37
C PRO A 236 7.52 -10.27 -3.51
N SER A 237 7.37 -11.44 -4.11
CA SER A 237 6.20 -11.74 -4.94
C SER A 237 4.96 -11.82 -4.06
N GLY A 238 3.81 -11.49 -4.62
CA GLY A 238 2.53 -11.62 -3.93
C GLY A 238 1.37 -11.17 -4.79
N GLY A 239 0.17 -11.33 -4.24
CA GLY A 239 -1.06 -10.88 -4.86
C GLY A 239 -1.51 -9.52 -4.34
N GLU A 240 -2.40 -8.91 -5.10
CA GLU A 240 -3.11 -7.70 -4.71
C GLU A 240 -4.59 -7.83 -5.03
N PHE A 241 -5.41 -7.44 -4.09
CA PHE A 241 -6.85 -7.38 -4.25
C PHE A 241 -7.31 -5.95 -4.29
N ILE A 242 -8.04 -5.59 -5.36
CA ILE A 242 -8.60 -4.24 -5.53
C ILE A 242 -10.10 -4.37 -5.81
N MET A 243 -10.90 -3.52 -5.14
CA MET A 243 -12.34 -3.43 -5.33
C MET A 243 -12.76 -2.00 -5.63
N ALA A 244 -13.68 -1.85 -6.57
CA ALA A 244 -14.31 -0.58 -6.91
C ALA A 244 -15.82 -0.67 -6.71
N LEU A 245 -16.41 0.36 -6.07
CA LEU A 245 -17.86 0.50 -5.88
C LEU A 245 -18.34 1.78 -6.56
N ASN A 246 -19.46 1.71 -7.23
CA ASN A 246 -20.10 2.86 -7.84
C ASN A 246 -21.23 3.40 -6.97
N PRO A 247 -21.04 4.53 -6.26
CA PRO A 247 -22.07 5.10 -5.39
C PRO A 247 -23.34 5.49 -6.14
N GLU A 248 -23.24 5.89 -7.43
CA GLU A 248 -24.39 6.26 -8.24
C GLU A 248 -25.40 5.13 -8.47
N ILE A 249 -24.91 3.87 -8.40
CA ILE A 249 -25.77 2.68 -8.57
C ILE A 249 -26.18 2.10 -7.20
N ILE A 250 -25.32 2.22 -6.18
CA ILE A 250 -25.50 1.56 -4.88
C ILE A 250 -26.35 2.44 -3.95
N ALA A 251 -26.15 3.76 -3.99
CA ALA A 251 -26.80 4.71 -3.09
C ALA A 251 -27.92 5.47 -3.80
N ASP A 252 -28.67 6.24 -3.03
CA ASP A 252 -29.70 7.14 -3.56
C ASP A 252 -29.09 8.38 -4.25
N SER A 253 -29.86 9.06 -5.06
CA SER A 253 -29.47 10.21 -5.88
C SER A 253 -28.87 11.40 -5.11
N ASN A 254 -28.93 11.42 -3.80
CA ASN A 254 -28.45 12.50 -2.93
C ASN A 254 -27.20 12.13 -2.09
N TRP A 255 -26.55 11.03 -2.42
CA TRP A 255 -25.45 10.47 -1.65
C TRP A 255 -24.26 11.44 -1.48
N GLU A 256 -23.89 12.15 -2.54
CA GLU A 256 -22.77 13.11 -2.52
C GLU A 256 -23.02 14.22 -1.49
N LYS A 257 -24.18 14.85 -1.56
CA LYS A 257 -24.56 15.91 -0.64
C LYS A 257 -24.62 15.39 0.80
N HIS A 258 -25.18 14.21 1.01
CA HIS A 258 -25.27 13.59 2.34
C HIS A 258 -23.86 13.29 2.90
N CYS A 259 -22.95 12.80 2.09
CA CYS A 259 -21.56 12.57 2.51
C CYS A 259 -20.81 13.88 2.75
N ASP A 260 -21.00 14.90 1.92
CA ASP A 260 -20.37 16.21 2.13
C ASP A 260 -20.85 16.87 3.42
N GLU A 261 -22.14 16.79 3.78
CA GLU A 261 -22.66 17.25 5.07
C GLU A 261 -22.00 16.51 6.23
N PHE A 262 -21.80 15.19 6.13
CA PHE A 262 -21.04 14.41 7.11
C PHE A 262 -19.61 14.91 7.26
N PHE A 263 -18.89 15.12 6.16
CA PHE A 263 -17.51 15.62 6.19
C PHE A 263 -17.43 17.03 6.76
N GLN A 264 -18.39 17.92 6.45
CA GLN A 264 -18.45 19.26 7.03
C GLN A 264 -18.64 19.23 8.56
N LYS A 265 -19.57 18.39 9.04
CA LYS A 265 -19.77 18.19 10.48
C LYS A 265 -18.52 17.63 11.16
N LEU A 266 -17.88 16.65 10.55
CA LEU A 266 -16.64 16.07 11.07
C LEU A 266 -15.52 17.13 11.17
N LEU A 267 -15.37 17.95 10.13
CA LEU A 267 -14.37 19.02 10.08
C LEU A 267 -14.69 20.21 10.99
N SER A 268 -15.92 20.37 11.45
CA SER A 268 -16.28 21.40 12.44
C SER A 268 -15.82 21.07 13.86
N ILE A 269 -15.36 19.84 14.11
CA ILE A 269 -14.77 19.42 15.37
C ILE A 269 -13.31 19.87 15.42
N ASP A 270 -12.95 20.63 16.43
CA ASP A 270 -11.60 21.18 16.56
C ASP A 270 -10.52 20.07 16.57
N GLY A 271 -9.42 20.31 15.88
CA GLY A 271 -8.30 19.36 15.72
C GLY A 271 -8.53 18.21 14.72
N VAL A 272 -9.74 18.07 14.17
CA VAL A 272 -10.05 17.00 13.21
C VAL A 272 -9.59 17.35 11.79
N ARG A 273 -9.09 16.37 11.08
CA ARG A 273 -8.75 16.45 9.66
C ARG A 273 -9.19 15.18 8.93
N LEU A 274 -9.54 15.29 7.66
CA LEU A 274 -9.83 14.13 6.82
C LEU A 274 -8.55 13.35 6.47
N PRO A 275 -8.62 12.03 6.43
CA PRO A 275 -7.54 11.20 5.89
C PRO A 275 -7.13 11.67 4.49
N GLY A 276 -5.82 11.70 4.22
CA GLY A 276 -5.28 12.17 2.94
C GLY A 276 -5.04 13.68 2.84
N SER A 277 -5.71 14.54 3.63
CA SER A 277 -5.63 16.00 3.50
C SER A 277 -4.21 16.57 3.56
N ARG A 278 -3.34 16.02 4.44
CA ARG A 278 -1.91 16.41 4.50
C ARG A 278 -1.19 16.10 3.20
N ARG A 279 -1.47 14.95 2.60
CA ARG A 279 -0.84 14.52 1.33
C ARG A 279 -1.30 15.41 0.17
N HIS A 280 -2.60 15.70 0.08
CA HIS A 280 -3.12 16.63 -0.92
C HIS A 280 -2.50 18.02 -0.78
N LYS A 281 -2.42 18.55 0.44
CA LYS A 281 -1.75 19.82 0.72
C LYS A 281 -0.28 19.79 0.28
N ASN A 282 0.46 18.74 0.62
CA ASN A 282 1.87 18.61 0.25
C ASN A 282 2.09 18.64 -1.28
N ARG A 283 1.13 18.14 -2.08
CA ARG A 283 1.22 18.18 -3.55
C ARG A 283 1.13 19.56 -4.13
N LEU A 284 0.42 20.48 -3.47
CA LEU A 284 0.26 21.86 -3.90
C LEU A 284 1.47 22.73 -3.52
N GLU A 285 2.28 22.27 -2.57
CA GLU A 285 3.48 22.99 -2.16
C GLU A 285 4.61 22.78 -3.15
N ASP A 286 5.05 23.85 -3.83
CA ASP A 286 6.19 23.85 -4.74
C ASP A 286 7.50 24.12 -3.99
N ASN A 287 7.78 23.30 -2.97
CA ASN A 287 8.93 23.46 -2.09
C ASN A 287 9.97 22.37 -2.35
N TYR A 288 11.24 22.68 -2.03
CA TYR A 288 12.30 21.70 -1.97
C TYR A 288 11.94 20.56 -1.02
N ARG A 289 12.36 19.34 -1.37
CA ARG A 289 12.22 18.17 -0.53
C ARG A 289 13.58 17.78 0.02
N PRO A 290 13.77 17.71 1.34
CA PRO A 290 15.01 17.20 1.90
C PRO A 290 15.17 15.72 1.52
N ILE A 291 16.35 15.37 1.06
CA ILE A 291 16.73 14.00 0.69
C ILE A 291 18.01 13.67 1.45
N ASN A 292 18.05 12.47 2.03
CA ASN A 292 19.28 11.97 2.64
C ASN A 292 20.38 11.87 1.58
N GLU A 293 21.57 12.44 1.85
CA GLU A 293 22.65 12.56 0.88
C GLU A 293 23.19 11.21 0.44
N GLU A 294 23.39 10.26 1.37
CA GLU A 294 23.88 8.92 1.05
C GLU A 294 22.91 8.18 0.12
N LEU A 295 21.59 8.30 0.39
CA LEU A 295 20.58 7.75 -0.47
C LEU A 295 20.61 8.38 -1.86
N LEU A 296 20.79 9.69 -1.95
CA LEU A 296 20.89 10.40 -3.24
C LEU A 296 22.12 9.94 -4.04
N LEU A 297 23.27 9.81 -3.38
CA LEU A 297 24.49 9.30 -4.00
C LEU A 297 24.31 7.86 -4.48
N LYS A 298 23.68 7.02 -3.67
CA LYS A 298 23.37 5.64 -4.05
C LYS A 298 22.43 5.57 -5.25
N VAL A 299 21.38 6.38 -5.30
CA VAL A 299 20.47 6.44 -6.46
C VAL A 299 21.19 6.94 -7.71
N LYS A 300 22.06 7.95 -7.59
CA LYS A 300 22.88 8.45 -8.71
C LYS A 300 23.85 7.40 -9.24
N SER A 301 24.36 6.49 -8.40
CA SER A 301 25.28 5.43 -8.84
C SER A 301 24.66 4.38 -9.75
N TYR A 302 23.34 4.40 -9.94
CA TYR A 302 22.61 3.51 -10.87
C TYR A 302 22.38 4.14 -12.26
N LEU A 303 22.76 5.41 -12.44
CA LEU A 303 22.67 6.15 -13.70
C LEU A 303 23.94 6.03 -14.51
#